data_b5ce43b28ef57aa14476af600cbf5c67
#
_entry.id   b5ce43b28ef57aa14476af600cbf5c67
#
_cell.length_a   1.000
_cell.length_b   1.000
_cell.length_c   1.000
_cell.angle_alpha   90.00
_cell.angle_beta   90.00
_cell.angle_gamma   90.00
#
_symmetry.space_group_name_H-M   'P 1'
#
loop_
_entity.id
_entity.type
_entity.pdbx_description
1 polymer ?
#
loop_
_entity_poly.entity_id
_entity_poly.type
_entity_poly.pdbx_seq_one_letter_code
_entity_poly.pdbx_strand_id
1 'polypeptide(L)' 'MADGFTSYEGGAVRWCVYHNRGTTYVYAMTEAIALMRFMAKYPDYTVKNIKRG' A
#
# COMPACT_ATOMS: atom_id res chain seq x y z
N MET A 1 8.83 -19.01 -1.90
CA MET A 1 8.56 -18.37 -1.94
C MET A 1 8.59 -17.78 -2.20
N ALA A 2 8.35 -17.82 -2.21
CA ALA A 2 8.00 -17.07 -2.35
C ALA A 2 8.04 -16.43 -2.50
N ASP A 3 7.94 -16.46 -2.43
CA ASP A 3 7.70 -15.67 -2.53
C ASP A 3 7.46 -15.04 -2.77
N GLY A 4 7.23 -15.02 -2.71
CA GLY A 4 6.63 -14.28 -2.98
C GLY A 4 6.27 -14.22 -3.21
N PHE A 5 5.85 -14.44 -3.23
CA PHE A 5 5.22 -14.18 -3.46
C PHE A 5 4.66 -14.15 -3.13
N THR A 6 5.10 -14.75 -3.02
CA THR A 6 4.08 -14.81 -2.48
C THR A 6 3.24 -14.01 -1.73
N SER A 7 3.45 -13.05 -1.46
CA SER A 7 2.69 -12.14 -0.66
C SER A 7 1.32 -11.82 -1.21
N TYR A 8 1.07 -12.08 -2.42
CA TYR A 8 -0.26 -11.86 -2.98
C TYR A 8 -1.17 -13.03 -2.78
N GLU A 9 -0.62 -14.11 -2.40
CA GLU A 9 -1.43 -15.25 -2.11
C GLU A 9 -2.34 -14.87 -0.97
N GLY A 10 -3.56 -15.24 -1.00
CA GLY A 10 -4.49 -14.82 0.02
C GLY A 10 -5.20 -13.51 -0.30
N GLY A 11 -5.02 -13.02 -1.52
CA GLY A 11 -5.83 -11.90 -2.00
C GLY A 11 -5.27 -10.53 -1.78
N ALA A 12 -4.00 -10.42 -1.48
CA ALA A 12 -3.38 -9.09 -1.36
C ALA A 12 -3.43 -8.37 -2.70
N VAL A 13 -3.74 -7.10 -2.66
CA VAL A 13 -3.89 -6.25 -3.82
C VAL A 13 -2.88 -5.13 -3.75
N ARG A 14 -2.38 -4.71 -4.89
CA ARG A 14 -1.49 -3.57 -4.94
C ARG A 14 -2.32 -2.29 -4.89
N TRP A 15 -1.97 -1.41 -3.97
CA TRP A 15 -2.62 -0.11 -3.82
C TRP A 15 -1.64 0.99 -4.16
N CYS A 16 -2.11 1.99 -4.87
CA CYS A 16 -1.32 3.12 -5.28
C CYS A 16 -1.65 4.29 -4.36
N VAL A 17 -0.69 4.69 -3.54
CA VAL A 17 -0.89 5.76 -2.58
C VAL A 17 -0.26 7.04 -3.13
N TYR A 18 -1.10 8.04 -3.38
CA TYR A 18 -0.65 9.34 -3.85
C TYR A 18 -0.44 10.24 -2.63
N HIS A 19 0.74 10.80 -2.52
CA HIS A 19 1.09 11.60 -1.36
C HIS A 19 1.89 12.84 -1.79
N ASN A 20 2.24 13.66 -0.80
CA ASN A 20 2.89 14.93 -1.08
C ASN A 20 4.29 14.80 -1.69
N ARG A 21 4.87 13.61 -1.68
CA ARG A 21 6.19 13.39 -2.27
C ARG A 21 6.15 12.51 -3.51
N GLY A 22 4.97 12.19 -4.01
CA GLY A 22 4.81 11.38 -5.21
C GLY A 22 3.87 10.23 -4.99
N THR A 23 4.28 9.04 -5.42
CA THR A 23 3.43 7.87 -5.39
C THR A 23 4.21 6.68 -4.82
N THR A 24 3.54 5.89 -3.98
CA THR A 24 4.11 4.68 -3.41
C THR A 24 3.12 3.55 -3.55
N TYR A 25 3.61 2.34 -3.82
CA TYR A 25 2.75 1.17 -3.94
C TYR A 25 2.81 0.36 -2.65
N VAL A 26 1.65 -0.09 -2.20
CA VAL A 26 1.53 -0.87 -0.97
C VAL A 26 0.65 -2.08 -1.27
N TYR A 27 1.06 -3.25 -0.81
CA TYR A 27 0.26 -4.47 -0.96
C TYR A 27 -0.51 -4.72 0.32
N ALA A 28 -1.82 -4.87 0.19
CA ALA A 28 -2.70 -5.15 1.32
C ALA A 28 -4.01 -5.70 0.80
N MET A 29 -4.77 -6.32 1.68
CA MET A 29 -6.05 -6.91 1.29
C MET A 29 -7.13 -5.84 1.11
N THR A 30 -7.02 -4.74 1.84
CA THR A 30 -8.01 -3.66 1.75
C THR A 30 -7.31 -2.32 1.72
N GLU A 31 -8.06 -1.31 1.29
CA GLU A 31 -7.56 0.06 1.26
C GLU A 31 -7.16 0.53 2.66
N ALA A 32 -7.98 0.22 3.66
CA ALA A 32 -7.71 0.66 5.03
C ALA A 32 -6.39 0.09 5.54
N ILE A 33 -6.14 -1.18 5.26
CA ILE A 33 -4.88 -1.82 5.67
C ILE A 33 -3.70 -1.22 4.93
N ALA A 34 -3.88 -0.95 3.64
CA ALA A 34 -2.81 -0.33 2.85
C ALA A 34 -2.44 1.03 3.44
N LEU A 35 -3.45 1.81 3.78
CA LEU A 35 -3.23 3.13 4.34
C LEU A 35 -2.52 3.04 5.69
N MET A 36 -2.93 2.12 6.54
CA MET A 36 -2.29 1.89 7.84
C MET A 36 -0.83 1.54 7.67
N ARG A 37 -0.53 0.63 6.76
CA ARG A 37 0.85 0.21 6.51
C ARG A 37 1.69 1.36 6.00
N PHE A 38 1.12 2.14 5.09
CA PHE A 38 1.83 3.29 4.53
C PHE A 38 2.15 4.29 5.63
N MET A 39 1.18 4.64 6.45
CA MET A 39 1.37 5.65 7.48
C MET A 39 2.30 5.19 8.59
N ALA A 40 2.33 3.89 8.86
CA ALA A 40 3.27 3.35 9.84
C ALA A 40 4.72 3.50 9.34
N LYS A 41 4.91 3.39 8.04
CA LYS A 41 6.25 3.47 7.46
C LYS A 41 6.67 4.90 7.16
N TYR A 42 5.72 5.74 6.78
CA TYR A 42 5.99 7.13 6.39
C TYR A 42 5.06 8.07 7.15
N PRO A 43 5.27 8.22 8.46
CA PRO A 43 4.35 9.03 9.27
C PRO A 43 4.37 10.52 8.92
N ASP A 44 5.42 10.99 8.28
CA ASP A 44 5.55 12.40 7.93
C ASP A 44 4.94 12.75 6.58
N TYR A 45 4.49 11.75 5.83
CA TYR A 45 3.92 12.00 4.52
C TYR A 45 2.43 12.32 4.65
N THR A 46 1.95 13.15 3.73
CA THR A 46 0.53 13.48 3.66
C THR A 46 -0.10 12.72 2.51
N VAL A 47 -1.04 11.86 2.81
CA VAL A 47 -1.74 11.08 1.80
C VAL A 47 -2.80 11.96 1.13
N LYS A 48 -2.77 12.01 -0.20
CA LYS A 48 -3.74 12.78 -0.97
C LYS A 48 -4.84 11.90 -1.54
N ASN A 49 -4.49 10.69 -1.90
CA ASN A 49 -5.45 9.76 -2.49
C ASN A 49 -4.89 8.36 -2.44
N ILE A 50 -5.76 7.38 -2.58
CA ILE A 50 -5.34 5.99 -2.68
C ILE A 50 -6.27 5.29 -3.65
N LYS A 51 -5.69 4.51 -4.55
CA LYS A 51 -6.43 3.79 -5.58
C LYS A 51 -5.89 2.39 -5.70
N ARG A 52 -6.73 1.52 -6.16
CA ARG A 52 -6.31 0.17 -6.52
C ARG A 52 -5.49 0.26 -7.79
N GLY A 53 -4.28 -0.23 -7.71
CA GLY A 53 -3.35 -0.05 -8.81
C GLY A 53 -3.11 -1.28 -9.68
#